data_27e2c44c796ca36bca9e769bca8889aa
#
_entry.id   27e2c44c796ca36bca9e769bca8889aa
#
_cell.length_a   1.000
_cell.length_b   1.000
_cell.length_c   1.000
_cell.angle_alpha   90.00
_cell.angle_beta   90.00
_cell.angle_gamma   90.00
#
_symmetry.space_group_name_H-M   'P 1'
#
loop_
_entity.id
_entity.type
_entity.pdbx_description
1 polymer ?
#
loop_
_entity_poly.entity_id
_entity_poly.type
_entity_poly.pdbx_seq_one_letter_code
_entity_poly.pdbx_strand_id
1 'polypeptide(L)'
;MWLRLLIILNFSFLIFNCHSYGQRPIGIAFYDVDRIYDTVPALFYDDADYTPEGRLHWTAERYARKIRNTAAVIDSMALPLVALWGVENEQVVRDIAAACRGDYSYLHRTLNSLDGMDFALLYYGDLFYPTRDEPGRRYLYVEGELGRDTVGLALCGDARMAQWVVRDLRAERPHVKLIVLGRSDLPDPGRWGLRDATRRAEQAGRGTVRRGGRWQMRDRILADTALTTSEGDVFARRDLVDQKSGNPLTTYSRGVYRGGYGYSLPVFIYIR
;
A
#
# COMPACT_ATOMS: atom_id res chain seq x y z
N MET A 1 -40.06 15.10 50.79
CA MET A 1 -38.63 15.52 50.64
C MET A 1 -37.72 14.40 50.14
N TRP A 2 -38.17 13.17 50.03
CA TRP A 2 -37.36 12.00 49.63
C TRP A 2 -37.45 11.69 48.09
N LEU A 3 -38.46 12.17 47.41
CA LEU A 3 -38.66 11.87 45.98
C LEU A 3 -37.77 12.71 45.02
N ARG A 4 -37.29 13.88 45.48
CA ARG A 4 -36.40 14.74 44.69
C ARG A 4 -34.92 14.32 44.71
N LEU A 5 -34.50 13.54 45.69
CA LEU A 5 -33.12 13.06 45.84
C LEU A 5 -32.84 11.86 44.91
N LEU A 6 -33.84 11.04 44.61
CA LEU A 6 -33.74 9.88 43.73
C LEU A 6 -33.60 10.23 42.24
N ILE A 7 -34.13 11.40 41.83
CA ILE A 7 -34.05 11.86 40.41
C ILE A 7 -32.64 12.43 40.12
N ILE A 8 -31.98 13.04 41.09
CA ILE A 8 -30.65 13.62 40.91
C ILE A 8 -29.58 12.51 40.83
N LEU A 9 -29.73 11.41 41.56
CA LEU A 9 -28.81 10.28 41.52
C LEU A 9 -28.87 9.49 40.21
N ASN A 10 -30.03 9.41 39.55
CA ASN A 10 -30.15 8.73 38.26
C ASN A 10 -29.62 9.57 37.11
N PHE A 11 -29.57 10.89 37.20
CA PHE A 11 -29.02 11.73 36.15
C PHE A 11 -27.48 11.78 36.15
N SER A 12 -26.86 11.57 37.32
CA SER A 12 -25.41 11.51 37.46
C SER A 12 -24.81 10.21 36.91
N PHE A 13 -25.61 9.12 36.80
CA PHE A 13 -25.14 7.85 36.26
C PHE A 13 -25.18 7.80 34.71
N LEU A 14 -25.94 8.71 34.08
CA LEU A 14 -26.04 8.78 32.62
C LEU A 14 -24.91 9.58 31.95
N ILE A 15 -24.13 10.33 32.73
CA ILE A 15 -23.05 11.18 32.17
C ILE A 15 -21.68 10.44 32.13
N PHE A 16 -21.53 9.31 32.84
CA PHE A 16 -20.26 8.58 32.93
C PHE A 16 -20.10 7.40 31.94
N ASN A 17 -21.05 7.21 31.00
CA ASN A 17 -20.84 6.33 29.89
C ASN A 17 -20.34 7.11 28.66
N CYS A 18 -19.36 7.98 28.81
CA CYS A 18 -18.43 8.29 27.72
C CYS A 18 -17.60 7.03 27.48
N HIS A 19 -18.13 6.12 26.70
CA HIS A 19 -17.32 5.09 26.09
C HIS A 19 -16.27 5.86 25.28
N SER A 20 -15.03 5.82 25.75
CA SER A 20 -13.88 6.07 24.92
C SER A 20 -13.97 5.04 23.78
N TYR A 21 -14.63 5.40 22.70
CA TYR A 21 -14.53 4.67 21.44
C TYR A 21 -13.06 4.79 21.04
N GLY A 22 -12.26 3.84 21.45
CA GLY A 22 -10.92 3.69 20.94
C GLY A 22 -11.04 3.70 19.41
N GLN A 23 -10.41 4.66 18.76
CA GLN A 23 -10.43 4.74 17.30
C GLN A 23 -10.08 3.36 16.75
N ARG A 24 -10.91 2.84 15.84
CA ARG A 24 -10.62 1.55 15.19
C ARG A 24 -9.29 1.68 14.48
N PRO A 25 -8.39 0.69 14.61
CA PRO A 25 -7.12 0.75 13.92
C PRO A 25 -7.32 0.89 12.43
N ILE A 26 -6.61 1.83 11.81
CA ILE A 26 -6.65 2.06 10.36
C ILE A 26 -5.52 1.26 9.73
N GLY A 27 -5.86 0.33 8.84
CA GLY A 27 -4.89 -0.50 8.15
C GLY A 27 -4.32 0.18 6.91
N ILE A 28 -3.01 0.06 6.71
CA ILE A 28 -2.30 0.55 5.52
C ILE A 28 -1.47 -0.59 4.95
N ALA A 29 -1.57 -0.81 3.63
CA ALA A 29 -0.77 -1.80 2.92
C ALA A 29 0.05 -1.18 1.78
N PHE A 30 1.13 -1.88 1.41
CA PHE A 30 1.83 -1.70 0.14
C PHE A 30 1.81 -3.00 -0.66
N TYR A 31 1.53 -2.89 -1.97
CA TYR A 31 1.41 -4.03 -2.87
C TYR A 31 2.04 -3.75 -4.24
N ASP A 32 3.09 -4.50 -4.59
CA ASP A 32 3.68 -4.51 -5.94
C ASP A 32 2.87 -5.47 -6.82
N VAL A 33 2.04 -4.90 -7.69
CA VAL A 33 1.07 -5.64 -8.51
C VAL A 33 1.65 -6.30 -9.76
N ASP A 34 2.98 -6.34 -9.92
CA ASP A 34 3.67 -7.04 -11.02
C ASP A 34 3.34 -6.50 -12.42
N ARG A 35 3.42 -5.17 -12.58
CA ARG A 35 3.24 -4.47 -13.86
C ARG A 35 1.90 -4.78 -14.54
N ILE A 36 0.95 -3.91 -14.36
CA ILE A 36 -0.33 -3.96 -15.05
C ILE A 36 -0.32 -2.90 -16.14
N TYR A 37 -0.03 -3.32 -17.36
CA TYR A 37 -0.26 -2.53 -18.56
C TYR A 37 -1.71 -2.70 -19.00
N ASP A 38 -2.29 -1.70 -19.63
CA ASP A 38 -3.51 -1.89 -20.40
C ASP A 38 -3.22 -2.63 -21.70
N THR A 39 -4.11 -2.63 -22.67
CA THR A 39 -3.90 -3.34 -23.95
C THR A 39 -3.68 -2.39 -25.12
N VAL A 40 -3.51 -1.09 -24.83
CA VAL A 40 -3.33 -0.04 -25.84
C VAL A 40 -1.87 0.38 -25.87
N PRO A 41 -1.19 0.34 -27.04
CA PRO A 41 0.21 0.73 -27.12
C PRO A 41 0.46 2.15 -26.64
N ALA A 42 1.44 2.33 -25.75
CA ALA A 42 1.82 3.62 -25.22
C ALA A 42 2.55 4.49 -26.27
N LEU A 43 2.43 5.81 -26.16
CA LEU A 43 3.09 6.76 -27.06
C LEU A 43 4.49 7.18 -26.57
N PHE A 44 4.80 7.04 -25.27
CA PHE A 44 5.98 7.67 -24.66
C PHE A 44 6.95 6.70 -23.99
N TYR A 45 6.64 5.42 -23.96
CA TYR A 45 7.50 4.35 -23.44
C TYR A 45 7.25 3.06 -24.22
N ASP A 46 8.16 2.10 -24.08
CA ASP A 46 8.08 0.82 -24.79
C ASP A 46 7.33 -0.21 -23.93
N ASP A 47 6.09 -0.47 -24.31
CA ASP A 47 5.21 -1.51 -23.78
C ASP A 47 4.85 -2.57 -24.85
N ALA A 48 5.53 -2.58 -26.00
CA ALA A 48 5.20 -3.42 -27.15
C ALA A 48 5.06 -4.92 -26.81
N ASP A 49 5.79 -5.40 -25.81
CA ASP A 49 5.66 -6.77 -25.30
C ASP A 49 4.29 -7.04 -24.66
N TYR A 50 3.63 -6.01 -24.12
CA TYR A 50 2.37 -6.07 -23.37
C TYR A 50 1.15 -5.66 -24.22
N THR A 51 1.17 -6.01 -25.48
CA THR A 51 0.02 -5.88 -26.39
C THR A 51 -0.49 -7.25 -26.81
N PRO A 52 -1.70 -7.37 -27.41
CA PRO A 52 -2.21 -8.64 -27.90
C PRO A 52 -1.29 -9.31 -28.91
N GLU A 53 -0.65 -8.52 -29.78
CA GLU A 53 0.29 -8.95 -30.82
C GLU A 53 1.73 -9.05 -30.28
N GLY A 54 1.99 -8.48 -29.11
CA GLY A 54 3.32 -8.44 -28.49
C GLY A 54 3.79 -9.82 -28.03
N ARG A 55 5.07 -9.91 -27.71
CA ARG A 55 5.74 -11.15 -27.30
C ARG A 55 5.06 -11.88 -26.12
N LEU A 56 4.43 -11.14 -25.22
CA LEU A 56 3.75 -11.69 -24.05
C LEU A 56 2.27 -12.02 -24.33
N HIS A 57 1.74 -11.66 -25.51
CA HIS A 57 0.35 -11.85 -25.89
C HIS A 57 -0.61 -11.34 -24.79
N TRP A 58 -0.45 -10.06 -24.43
CA TRP A 58 -1.21 -9.42 -23.37
C TRP A 58 -2.61 -9.02 -23.86
N THR A 59 -3.51 -10.00 -23.89
CA THR A 59 -4.88 -9.82 -24.40
C THR A 59 -5.79 -9.15 -23.38
N ALA A 60 -6.91 -8.58 -23.83
CA ALA A 60 -7.95 -8.01 -22.96
C ALA A 60 -8.47 -9.02 -21.90
N GLU A 61 -8.50 -10.32 -22.24
CA GLU A 61 -8.88 -11.37 -21.29
C GLU A 61 -7.84 -11.54 -20.17
N ARG A 62 -6.54 -11.51 -20.51
CA ARG A 62 -5.44 -11.58 -19.53
C ARG A 62 -5.42 -10.33 -18.66
N TYR A 63 -5.62 -9.16 -19.26
CA TYR A 63 -5.77 -7.91 -18.53
C TYR A 63 -6.93 -7.98 -17.54
N ALA A 64 -8.15 -8.30 -17.98
CA ALA A 64 -9.31 -8.40 -17.12
C ALA A 64 -9.11 -9.43 -15.99
N ARG A 65 -8.44 -10.55 -16.27
CA ARG A 65 -8.08 -11.52 -15.23
C ARG A 65 -7.12 -10.92 -14.21
N LYS A 66 -6.12 -10.16 -14.67
CA LYS A 66 -5.13 -9.52 -13.79
C LYS A 66 -5.80 -8.48 -12.88
N ILE A 67 -6.71 -7.66 -13.41
CA ILE A 67 -7.51 -6.72 -12.63
C ILE A 67 -8.30 -7.46 -11.54
N ARG A 68 -9.05 -8.51 -11.89
CA ARG A 68 -9.80 -9.31 -10.91
C ARG A 68 -8.90 -9.94 -9.84
N ASN A 69 -7.74 -10.47 -10.22
CA ASN A 69 -6.79 -11.06 -9.29
C ASN A 69 -6.24 -10.01 -8.30
N THR A 70 -5.89 -8.82 -8.79
CA THR A 70 -5.41 -7.71 -7.96
C THR A 70 -6.50 -7.26 -6.99
N ALA A 71 -7.72 -7.03 -7.47
CA ALA A 71 -8.87 -6.67 -6.63
C ALA A 71 -9.17 -7.73 -5.56
N ALA A 72 -9.09 -9.02 -5.90
CA ALA A 72 -9.31 -10.11 -4.95
C ALA A 72 -8.27 -10.14 -3.80
N VAL A 73 -7.03 -9.73 -4.07
CA VAL A 73 -6.00 -9.56 -3.02
C VAL A 73 -6.34 -8.38 -2.13
N ILE A 74 -6.67 -7.22 -2.71
CA ILE A 74 -7.05 -6.01 -1.99
C ILE A 74 -8.26 -6.27 -1.09
N ASP A 75 -9.33 -6.87 -1.63
CA ASP A 75 -10.53 -7.26 -0.90
C ASP A 75 -10.24 -8.22 0.26
N SER A 76 -9.27 -9.12 0.06
CA SER A 76 -8.90 -10.10 1.08
C SER A 76 -8.07 -9.50 2.21
N MET A 77 -7.30 -8.46 1.94
CA MET A 77 -6.64 -7.67 2.98
C MET A 77 -7.67 -6.88 3.81
N ALA A 78 -8.74 -6.42 3.17
CA ALA A 78 -9.82 -5.62 3.78
C ALA A 78 -9.27 -4.38 4.53
N LEU A 79 -8.30 -3.69 3.92
CA LEU A 79 -7.65 -2.52 4.50
C LEU A 79 -8.09 -1.24 3.78
N PRO A 80 -8.35 -0.15 4.50
CA PRO A 80 -8.87 1.08 3.91
C PRO A 80 -7.85 1.88 3.10
N LEU A 81 -6.54 1.66 3.28
CA LEU A 81 -5.50 2.31 2.49
C LEU A 81 -4.59 1.26 1.87
N VAL A 82 -4.46 1.27 0.54
CA VAL A 82 -3.60 0.35 -0.20
C VAL A 82 -2.78 1.12 -1.22
N ALA A 83 -1.48 1.24 -0.96
CA ALA A 83 -0.53 1.79 -1.90
C ALA A 83 -0.13 0.71 -2.93
N LEU A 84 -0.25 1.03 -4.21
CA LEU A 84 0.07 0.14 -5.32
C LEU A 84 1.33 0.62 -6.03
N TRP A 85 2.17 -0.29 -6.46
CA TRP A 85 3.27 -0.07 -7.40
C TRP A 85 3.11 -0.99 -8.62
N GLY A 86 3.35 -0.43 -9.81
CA GLY A 86 3.34 -1.20 -11.05
C GLY A 86 2.01 -1.14 -11.79
N VAL A 87 1.31 -0.02 -11.71
CA VAL A 87 0.18 0.34 -12.57
C VAL A 87 0.67 1.26 -13.67
N GLU A 88 0.16 1.12 -14.88
CA GLU A 88 0.61 1.90 -16.02
C GLU A 88 0.02 3.31 -16.06
N ASN A 89 -1.28 3.42 -15.83
CA ASN A 89 -2.02 4.65 -16.02
C ASN A 89 -3.27 4.70 -15.13
N GLU A 90 -3.98 5.84 -15.19
CA GLU A 90 -5.19 6.07 -14.41
C GLU A 90 -6.31 5.08 -14.75
N GLN A 91 -6.42 4.65 -16.02
CA GLN A 91 -7.46 3.69 -16.42
C GLN A 91 -7.27 2.35 -15.72
N VAL A 92 -6.04 1.86 -15.61
CA VAL A 92 -5.71 0.64 -14.86
C VAL A 92 -6.11 0.77 -13.39
N VAL A 93 -5.84 1.91 -12.77
CA VAL A 93 -6.21 2.15 -11.35
C VAL A 93 -7.74 2.19 -11.18
N ARG A 94 -8.44 2.84 -12.10
CA ARG A 94 -9.91 2.89 -12.12
C ARG A 94 -10.52 1.50 -12.24
N ASP A 95 -9.98 0.67 -13.14
CA ASP A 95 -10.44 -0.70 -13.34
C ASP A 95 -10.20 -1.57 -12.10
N ILE A 96 -9.06 -1.39 -11.40
CA ILE A 96 -8.79 -2.07 -10.13
C ILE A 96 -9.81 -1.64 -9.07
N ALA A 97 -10.01 -0.33 -8.88
CA ALA A 97 -10.93 0.21 -7.89
C ALA A 97 -12.38 -0.27 -8.15
N ALA A 98 -12.82 -0.24 -9.42
CA ALA A 98 -14.13 -0.72 -9.82
C ALA A 98 -14.33 -2.23 -9.64
N ALA A 99 -13.26 -3.02 -9.69
CA ALA A 99 -13.31 -4.47 -9.47
C ALA A 99 -13.26 -4.86 -7.99
N CYS A 100 -12.87 -3.96 -7.09
CA CYS A 100 -12.90 -4.17 -5.65
C CYS A 100 -14.33 -4.12 -5.11
N ARG A 101 -14.58 -4.88 -4.03
CA ARG A 101 -15.86 -4.82 -3.30
C ARG A 101 -15.96 -3.60 -2.40
N GLY A 102 -14.82 -3.08 -1.93
CA GLY A 102 -14.74 -1.85 -1.15
C GLY A 102 -14.96 -0.62 -2.03
N ASP A 103 -15.58 0.41 -1.47
CA ASP A 103 -15.79 1.71 -2.16
C ASP A 103 -14.53 2.56 -2.06
N TYR A 104 -13.54 2.23 -2.88
CA TYR A 104 -12.26 2.93 -2.91
C TYR A 104 -12.32 4.17 -3.80
N SER A 105 -11.98 5.32 -3.23
CA SER A 105 -11.41 6.43 -3.96
C SER A 105 -9.96 6.13 -4.32
N TYR A 106 -9.40 6.83 -5.32
CA TYR A 106 -8.01 6.62 -5.69
C TYR A 106 -7.28 7.93 -6.00
N LEU A 107 -5.96 7.89 -5.87
CA LEU A 107 -5.05 8.92 -6.34
C LEU A 107 -4.00 8.24 -7.22
N HIS A 108 -3.79 8.78 -8.41
CA HIS A 108 -2.78 8.37 -9.37
C HIS A 108 -2.04 9.59 -9.91
N ARG A 109 -0.74 9.45 -10.15
CA ARG A 109 0.08 10.44 -10.85
C ARG A 109 1.08 9.76 -11.74
N THR A 110 1.19 10.25 -12.97
CA THR A 110 2.20 9.77 -13.93
C THR A 110 3.59 10.21 -13.49
N LEU A 111 4.51 9.26 -13.34
CA LEU A 111 5.87 9.48 -12.85
C LEU A 111 6.90 9.70 -13.96
N ASN A 112 6.50 9.63 -15.22
CA ASN A 112 7.39 9.69 -16.40
C ASN A 112 8.55 8.68 -16.29
N SER A 113 8.26 7.46 -15.80
CA SER A 113 9.21 6.36 -15.73
C SER A 113 9.46 5.78 -17.12
N LEU A 114 10.68 5.24 -17.36
CA LEU A 114 11.04 4.67 -18.67
C LEU A 114 10.22 3.42 -19.04
N ASP A 115 9.69 2.73 -18.05
CA ASP A 115 8.87 1.53 -18.20
C ASP A 115 7.37 1.80 -18.02
N GLY A 116 6.96 3.08 -17.97
CA GLY A 116 5.58 3.48 -17.83
C GLY A 116 4.92 3.10 -16.50
N MET A 117 5.67 2.62 -15.50
CA MET A 117 5.10 2.17 -14.25
C MET A 117 5.00 3.29 -13.22
N ASP A 118 3.81 3.40 -12.64
CA ASP A 118 3.41 4.42 -11.68
C ASP A 118 3.03 3.83 -10.33
N PHE A 119 2.90 4.73 -9.34
CA PHE A 119 2.23 4.46 -8.07
C PHE A 119 0.77 4.88 -8.13
N ALA A 120 -0.05 4.20 -7.33
CA ALA A 120 -1.37 4.64 -6.99
C ALA A 120 -1.66 4.42 -5.50
N LEU A 121 -2.58 5.20 -4.95
CA LEU A 121 -3.13 5.02 -3.61
C LEU A 121 -4.63 4.79 -3.74
N LEU A 122 -5.10 3.63 -3.26
CA LEU A 122 -6.53 3.37 -3.03
C LEU A 122 -6.84 3.70 -1.57
N TYR A 123 -7.94 4.38 -1.30
CA TYR A 123 -8.30 4.80 0.05
C TYR A 123 -9.81 4.95 0.24
N TYR A 124 -10.29 4.77 1.48
CA TYR A 124 -11.64 5.13 1.85
C TYR A 124 -11.70 6.60 2.21
N GLY A 125 -12.53 7.37 1.50
CA GLY A 125 -12.62 8.82 1.63
C GLY A 125 -13.13 9.32 2.99
N ASP A 126 -13.80 8.48 3.76
CA ASP A 126 -14.23 8.76 5.13
C ASP A 126 -13.13 8.57 6.19
N LEU A 127 -12.02 7.90 5.83
CA LEU A 127 -10.90 7.61 6.73
C LEU A 127 -9.63 8.37 6.38
N PHE A 128 -9.40 8.68 5.11
CA PHE A 128 -8.24 9.43 4.64
C PHE A 128 -8.66 10.50 3.65
N TYR A 129 -8.22 11.72 3.87
CA TYR A 129 -8.48 12.86 3.00
C TYR A 129 -7.17 13.43 2.46
N PRO A 130 -6.77 13.13 1.19
CA PRO A 130 -5.58 13.69 0.59
C PRO A 130 -5.69 15.21 0.46
N THR A 131 -4.68 15.94 0.95
CA THR A 131 -4.61 17.41 0.87
C THR A 131 -3.55 17.89 -0.10
N ARG A 132 -2.54 17.06 -0.36
CA ARG A 132 -1.42 17.37 -1.25
C ARG A 132 -0.82 16.09 -1.80
N ASP A 133 -0.31 16.17 -3.04
CA ASP A 133 0.50 15.12 -3.63
C ASP A 133 1.66 15.70 -4.44
N GLU A 134 2.76 14.95 -4.48
CA GLU A 134 3.98 15.31 -5.20
C GLU A 134 4.55 14.06 -5.90
N PRO A 135 4.40 13.96 -7.23
CA PRO A 135 5.04 12.90 -8.00
C PRO A 135 6.52 13.21 -8.22
N GLY A 136 7.36 12.20 -8.11
CA GLY A 136 8.77 12.29 -8.45
C GLY A 136 9.22 11.12 -9.31
N ARG A 137 10.50 11.09 -9.70
CA ARG A 137 10.97 10.12 -10.69
C ARG A 137 10.73 8.64 -10.33
N ARG A 138 10.69 8.26 -9.08
CA ARG A 138 10.40 6.89 -8.60
C ARG A 138 9.78 6.91 -7.22
N TYR A 139 9.02 7.93 -6.96
CA TYR A 139 8.23 8.05 -5.74
C TYR A 139 6.94 8.82 -6.00
N LEU A 140 5.98 8.59 -5.14
CA LEU A 140 4.80 9.42 -5.00
C LEU A 140 4.65 9.77 -3.51
N TYR A 141 4.65 11.06 -3.21
CA TYR A 141 4.31 11.56 -1.87
C TYR A 141 2.84 11.98 -1.85
N VAL A 142 2.13 11.56 -0.84
CA VAL A 142 0.73 11.96 -0.61
C VAL A 142 0.60 12.39 0.85
N GLU A 143 0.26 13.65 1.08
CA GLU A 143 -0.08 14.17 2.40
C GLU A 143 -1.59 14.22 2.57
N GLY A 144 -2.09 13.90 3.75
CA GLY A 144 -3.52 13.93 4.01
C GLY A 144 -3.85 13.79 5.49
N GLU A 145 -5.11 13.99 5.77
CA GLU A 145 -5.66 13.84 7.12
C GLU A 145 -6.06 12.37 7.35
N LEU A 146 -5.55 11.78 8.42
CA LEU A 146 -5.85 10.44 8.89
C LEU A 146 -6.34 10.51 10.33
N GLY A 147 -7.63 10.55 10.53
CA GLY A 147 -8.21 10.80 11.84
C GLY A 147 -7.93 12.23 12.34
N ARG A 148 -7.02 12.37 13.30
CA ARG A 148 -6.61 13.68 13.87
C ARG A 148 -5.20 14.08 13.46
N ASP A 149 -4.53 13.25 12.70
CA ASP A 149 -3.13 13.42 12.35
C ASP A 149 -2.97 13.80 10.87
N THR A 150 -2.09 14.76 10.62
CA THR A 150 -1.56 14.98 9.27
C THR A 150 -0.47 13.95 9.01
N VAL A 151 -0.70 13.07 8.05
CA VAL A 151 0.18 11.97 7.70
C VAL A 151 0.70 12.14 6.28
N GLY A 152 2.00 11.94 6.10
CA GLY A 152 2.63 11.87 4.78
C GLY A 152 2.93 10.42 4.39
N LEU A 153 2.40 9.97 3.26
CA LEU A 153 2.66 8.65 2.69
C LEU A 153 3.70 8.80 1.58
N ALA A 154 4.91 8.32 1.77
CA ALA A 154 5.96 8.31 0.75
C ALA A 154 6.07 6.91 0.13
N LEU A 155 5.55 6.75 -1.07
CA LEU A 155 5.60 5.51 -1.85
C LEU A 155 6.91 5.50 -2.65
N CYS A 156 7.81 4.55 -2.41
CA CYS A 156 9.16 4.57 -2.96
C CYS A 156 9.48 3.31 -3.78
N GLY A 157 10.00 3.52 -5.00
CA GLY A 157 10.36 2.46 -5.94
C GLY A 157 11.77 1.88 -5.74
N ASP A 158 12.62 2.54 -4.96
CA ASP A 158 13.93 2.04 -4.56
C ASP A 158 14.45 2.72 -3.28
N ALA A 159 15.44 2.07 -2.63
CA ALA A 159 15.97 2.51 -1.34
C ALA A 159 16.72 3.86 -1.40
N ARG A 160 17.38 4.18 -2.53
CA ARG A 160 18.07 5.48 -2.70
C ARG A 160 17.06 6.61 -2.75
N MET A 161 15.97 6.40 -3.49
CA MET A 161 14.88 7.37 -3.57
C MET A 161 14.21 7.53 -2.21
N ALA A 162 13.95 6.44 -1.48
CA ALA A 162 13.39 6.50 -0.13
C ALA A 162 14.27 7.35 0.81
N GLN A 163 15.60 7.16 0.77
CA GLN A 163 16.52 7.95 1.59
C GLN A 163 16.50 9.43 1.23
N TRP A 164 16.46 9.76 -0.06
CA TRP A 164 16.42 11.14 -0.54
C TRP A 164 15.10 11.81 -0.13
N VAL A 165 13.97 11.18 -0.40
CA VAL A 165 12.63 11.70 -0.09
C VAL A 165 12.45 11.90 1.42
N VAL A 166 12.87 10.95 2.26
CA VAL A 166 12.80 11.09 3.72
C VAL A 166 13.62 12.26 4.22
N ARG A 167 14.85 12.41 3.72
CA ARG A 167 15.71 13.54 4.08
C ARG A 167 15.05 14.88 3.74
N ASP A 168 14.51 14.98 2.53
CA ASP A 168 13.92 16.19 1.98
C ASP A 168 12.63 16.56 2.74
N LEU A 169 11.73 15.60 2.92
CA LEU A 169 10.51 15.78 3.69
C LEU A 169 10.76 16.14 5.15
N ARG A 170 11.79 15.58 5.79
CA ARG A 170 12.15 15.95 7.17
C ARG A 170 12.69 17.38 7.27
N ALA A 171 13.34 17.88 6.24
CA ALA A 171 13.81 19.27 6.18
C ALA A 171 12.67 20.25 5.93
N GLU A 172 11.76 19.93 4.99
CA GLU A 172 10.71 20.85 4.56
C GLU A 172 9.44 20.75 5.43
N ARG A 173 9.13 19.55 5.96
CA ARG A 173 7.87 19.22 6.66
C ARG A 173 8.09 18.46 7.96
N PRO A 174 8.83 19.04 8.92
CA PRO A 174 9.21 18.33 10.15
C PRO A 174 8.02 17.93 11.04
N HIS A 175 6.87 18.60 10.87
CA HIS A 175 5.65 18.35 11.67
C HIS A 175 4.78 17.22 11.11
N VAL A 176 5.00 16.79 9.86
CA VAL A 176 4.20 15.73 9.23
C VAL A 176 4.66 14.35 9.74
N LYS A 177 3.74 13.54 10.20
CA LYS A 177 4.01 12.16 10.58
C LYS A 177 4.17 11.31 9.33
N LEU A 178 5.38 10.81 9.09
CA LEU A 178 5.75 10.17 7.83
C LEU A 178 5.59 8.64 7.91
N ILE A 179 5.03 8.06 6.84
CA ILE A 179 5.01 6.63 6.57
C ILE A 179 5.64 6.39 5.21
N VAL A 180 6.70 5.58 5.16
CA VAL A 180 7.40 5.24 3.91
C VAL A 180 7.07 3.82 3.52
N LEU A 181 6.58 3.64 2.30
CA LEU A 181 6.07 2.35 1.81
C LEU A 181 6.82 1.92 0.54
N GLY A 182 7.03 0.62 0.40
CA GLY A 182 7.64 0.02 -0.77
C GLY A 182 9.09 -0.36 -0.57
N ARG A 183 9.95 -0.11 -1.55
CA ARG A 183 11.38 -0.42 -1.48
C ARG A 183 12.12 0.61 -0.64
N SER A 184 11.87 0.58 0.64
CA SER A 184 12.29 1.58 1.62
C SER A 184 13.32 1.04 2.62
N ASP A 185 14.25 0.20 2.16
CA ASP A 185 15.33 -0.32 3.01
C ASP A 185 16.32 0.79 3.35
N LEU A 186 16.10 1.47 4.49
CA LEU A 186 16.97 2.50 5.02
C LEU A 186 17.96 1.88 6.02
N PRO A 187 19.27 2.18 5.90
CA PRO A 187 20.29 1.62 6.81
C PRO A 187 20.05 1.96 8.28
N ASP A 188 19.57 3.16 8.55
CA ASP A 188 19.27 3.64 9.91
C ASP A 188 18.01 4.52 9.88
N PRO A 189 16.82 3.91 9.93
CA PRO A 189 15.57 4.67 9.94
C PRO A 189 15.41 5.52 11.21
N GLY A 190 16.00 5.10 12.33
CA GLY A 190 15.94 5.83 13.61
C GLY A 190 16.53 7.24 13.52
N ARG A 191 17.54 7.44 12.70
CA ARG A 191 18.12 8.78 12.41
C ARG A 191 17.08 9.79 11.91
N TRP A 192 16.02 9.30 11.28
CA TRP A 192 14.96 10.11 10.70
C TRP A 192 13.67 10.11 11.53
N GLY A 193 13.73 9.59 12.78
CA GLY A 193 12.55 9.44 13.62
C GLY A 193 11.58 8.37 13.08
N LEU A 194 12.07 7.42 12.28
CA LEU A 194 11.30 6.32 11.73
C LEU A 194 11.68 5.00 12.39
N ARG A 195 10.73 4.07 12.46
CA ARG A 195 11.00 2.67 12.79
C ARG A 195 10.59 1.77 11.62
N ASP A 196 11.34 0.71 11.38
CA ASP A 196 10.95 -0.33 10.44
C ASP A 196 9.90 -1.23 11.11
N ALA A 197 8.64 -1.02 10.74
CA ALA A 197 7.52 -1.79 11.28
C ALA A 197 7.55 -3.26 10.80
N THR A 198 8.19 -3.57 9.67
CA THR A 198 8.26 -4.92 9.11
C THR A 198 9.44 -5.75 9.62
N ARG A 199 10.34 -5.15 10.41
CA ARG A 199 11.56 -5.80 10.91
C ARG A 199 11.30 -7.08 11.70
N ARG A 200 10.28 -7.09 12.53
CA ARG A 200 9.92 -8.27 13.32
C ARG A 200 9.44 -9.44 12.45
N ALA A 201 8.67 -9.15 11.39
CA ALA A 201 8.28 -10.15 10.41
C ALA A 201 9.49 -10.76 9.68
N GLU A 202 10.46 -9.92 9.29
CA GLU A 202 11.71 -10.35 8.67
C GLU A 202 12.53 -11.24 9.62
N GLN A 203 12.70 -10.82 10.87
CA GLN A 203 13.40 -11.61 11.90
C GLN A 203 12.73 -12.97 12.16
N ALA A 204 11.41 -13.06 11.97
CA ALA A 204 10.63 -14.29 12.03
C ALA A 204 10.72 -15.15 10.74
N GLY A 205 11.61 -14.79 9.80
CA GLY A 205 11.80 -15.51 8.53
C GLY A 205 10.73 -15.25 7.48
N ARG A 206 9.85 -14.24 7.67
CA ARG A 206 8.86 -13.82 6.67
C ARG A 206 9.47 -12.82 5.71
N GLY A 207 8.94 -12.76 4.49
CA GLY A 207 9.41 -11.84 3.48
C GLY A 207 8.41 -11.69 2.34
N THR A 208 8.64 -10.68 1.50
CA THR A 208 7.75 -10.33 0.39
C THR A 208 8.15 -11.01 -0.91
N VAL A 209 9.42 -11.36 -1.07
CA VAL A 209 9.94 -12.10 -2.23
C VAL A 209 10.78 -13.28 -1.75
N ARG A 210 10.98 -14.27 -2.64
CA ARG A 210 11.83 -15.42 -2.33
C ARG A 210 12.99 -15.47 -3.32
N ARG A 211 14.23 -15.53 -2.79
CA ARG A 211 15.45 -15.63 -3.58
C ARG A 211 16.37 -16.70 -2.97
N GLY A 212 16.93 -17.55 -3.82
CA GLY A 212 17.80 -18.63 -3.34
C GLY A 212 17.14 -19.55 -2.30
N GLY A 213 15.82 -19.77 -2.42
CA GLY A 213 15.07 -20.60 -1.49
C GLY A 213 14.70 -19.92 -0.16
N ARG A 214 15.10 -18.68 0.08
CA ARG A 214 14.86 -17.94 1.33
C ARG A 214 13.92 -16.75 1.08
N TRP A 215 13.03 -16.48 2.03
CA TRP A 215 12.23 -15.27 2.05
C TRP A 215 13.10 -14.05 2.39
N GLN A 216 12.87 -12.94 1.70
CA GLN A 216 13.54 -11.67 1.90
C GLN A 216 12.51 -10.55 1.97
N MET A 217 12.72 -9.61 2.88
CA MET A 217 11.88 -8.42 3.02
C MET A 217 12.37 -7.36 2.03
N ARG A 218 11.81 -7.37 0.81
CA ARG A 218 12.12 -6.39 -0.25
C ARG A 218 11.31 -5.12 -0.10
N ASP A 219 10.02 -5.28 0.18
CA ASP A 219 9.08 -4.19 0.37
C ASP A 219 8.84 -4.04 1.87
N ARG A 220 8.91 -2.80 2.37
CA ARG A 220 8.88 -2.48 3.80
C ARG A 220 7.89 -1.36 4.08
N ILE A 221 7.53 -1.22 5.34
CA ILE A 221 6.82 -0.06 5.86
C ILE A 221 7.64 0.51 7.02
N LEU A 222 8.12 1.75 6.83
CA LEU A 222 8.74 2.53 7.88
C LEU A 222 7.70 3.53 8.39
N ALA A 223 7.53 3.62 9.68
CA ALA A 223 6.54 4.50 10.29
C ALA A 223 7.20 5.47 11.27
N ASP A 224 6.70 6.70 11.29
CA ASP A 224 7.07 7.71 12.25
C ASP A 224 6.92 7.19 13.69
N THR A 225 7.93 7.42 14.53
CA THR A 225 7.91 7.00 15.93
C THR A 225 6.86 7.74 16.77
N ALA A 226 6.35 8.88 16.27
CA ALA A 226 5.23 9.61 16.87
C ALA A 226 3.85 8.98 16.55
N LEU A 227 3.78 8.02 15.62
CA LEU A 227 2.57 7.26 15.35
C LEU A 227 2.50 6.00 16.22
N THR A 228 1.34 5.76 16.83
CA THR A 228 1.07 4.48 17.47
C THR A 228 0.68 3.47 16.40
N THR A 229 1.59 2.55 16.07
CA THR A 229 1.35 1.54 15.04
C THR A 229 1.53 0.13 15.59
N SER A 230 0.87 -0.85 14.95
CA SER A 230 1.17 -2.26 15.17
C SER A 230 2.57 -2.62 14.66
N GLU A 231 3.06 -3.82 15.02
CA GLU A 231 4.07 -4.47 14.21
C GLU A 231 3.48 -4.77 12.83
N GLY A 232 4.31 -4.57 11.79
CA GLY A 232 3.95 -4.88 10.42
C GLY A 232 4.07 -6.37 10.12
N ASP A 233 3.33 -6.80 9.11
CA ASP A 233 3.38 -8.19 8.67
C ASP A 233 3.27 -8.30 7.15
N VAL A 234 3.51 -9.52 6.65
CA VAL A 234 3.36 -9.91 5.26
C VAL A 234 2.01 -10.58 5.08
N PHE A 235 1.23 -10.11 4.13
CA PHE A 235 -0.04 -10.75 3.77
C PHE A 235 0.25 -11.99 2.90
N ALA A 236 0.47 -13.13 3.58
CA ALA A 236 0.84 -14.40 2.97
C ALA A 236 -0.35 -15.37 2.96
N ARG A 237 -0.97 -15.54 1.78
CA ARG A 237 -1.99 -16.56 1.53
C ARG A 237 -1.39 -17.64 0.63
N ARG A 238 -1.89 -18.87 0.79
CA ARG A 238 -1.39 -20.03 0.04
C ARG A 238 -1.56 -19.88 -1.48
N ASP A 239 -2.65 -19.26 -1.92
CA ASP A 239 -2.96 -19.02 -3.33
C ASP A 239 -2.07 -17.92 -3.98
N LEU A 240 -1.45 -17.05 -3.18
CA LEU A 240 -0.52 -16.03 -3.67
C LEU A 240 0.88 -16.59 -3.95
N VAL A 241 1.12 -17.86 -3.65
CA VAL A 241 2.42 -18.51 -3.77
C VAL A 241 2.34 -19.68 -4.73
N ASP A 242 3.27 -19.75 -5.67
CA ASP A 242 3.43 -20.90 -6.56
C ASP A 242 3.84 -22.14 -5.75
N GLN A 243 3.00 -23.14 -5.73
CA GLN A 243 3.16 -24.32 -4.88
C GLN A 243 4.39 -25.19 -5.23
N LYS A 244 4.94 -25.05 -6.46
CA LYS A 244 6.12 -25.79 -6.90
C LYS A 244 7.41 -25.07 -6.52
N SER A 245 7.49 -23.78 -6.77
CA SER A 245 8.71 -23.00 -6.52
C SER A 245 8.73 -22.35 -5.13
N GLY A 246 7.56 -22.16 -4.50
CA GLY A 246 7.41 -21.40 -3.26
C GLY A 246 7.61 -19.89 -3.42
N ASN A 247 7.71 -19.37 -4.64
CA ASN A 247 7.82 -17.94 -4.92
C ASN A 247 6.43 -17.28 -5.01
N PRO A 248 6.31 -15.95 -4.84
CA PRO A 248 5.09 -15.25 -5.19
C PRO A 248 4.65 -15.62 -6.61
N LEU A 249 3.34 -15.83 -6.79
CA LEU A 249 2.78 -16.20 -8.09
C LEU A 249 2.62 -14.94 -8.94
N THR A 250 3.60 -14.71 -9.81
CA THR A 250 3.68 -13.56 -10.72
C THR A 250 2.79 -13.73 -11.95
N THR A 251 2.53 -12.64 -12.67
CA THR A 251 1.76 -12.65 -13.92
C THR A 251 2.48 -13.45 -15.01
N TYR A 252 3.79 -13.26 -15.12
CA TYR A 252 4.67 -14.01 -16.01
C TYR A 252 5.87 -14.57 -15.23
N SER A 253 6.35 -15.71 -15.66
CA SER A 253 7.62 -16.28 -15.19
C SER A 253 8.42 -16.74 -16.40
N ARG A 254 9.60 -16.13 -16.61
CA ARG A 254 10.47 -16.42 -17.77
C ARG A 254 9.73 -16.32 -19.11
N GLY A 255 8.87 -15.31 -19.28
CA GLY A 255 8.06 -15.09 -20.48
C GLY A 255 6.81 -15.97 -20.59
N VAL A 256 6.60 -16.93 -19.69
CA VAL A 256 5.42 -17.79 -19.68
C VAL A 256 4.32 -17.18 -18.82
N TYR A 257 3.13 -17.02 -19.36
CA TYR A 257 1.97 -16.53 -18.61
C TYR A 257 1.56 -17.50 -17.51
N ARG A 258 1.46 -17.00 -16.29
CA ARG A 258 1.10 -17.74 -15.08
C ARG A 258 -0.25 -17.31 -14.51
N GLY A 259 -0.73 -16.13 -14.91
CA GLY A 259 -1.99 -15.55 -14.45
C GLY A 259 -2.01 -15.28 -12.94
N GLY A 260 -0.86 -14.85 -12.40
CA GLY A 260 -0.68 -14.63 -10.97
C GLY A 260 -1.18 -13.29 -10.46
N TYR A 261 -0.75 -12.96 -9.25
CA TYR A 261 -1.32 -11.86 -8.44
C TYR A 261 -0.38 -10.65 -8.36
N GLY A 262 0.86 -10.83 -7.92
CA GLY A 262 1.80 -9.73 -7.71
C GLY A 262 3.25 -10.16 -7.85
N TYR A 263 4.16 -9.20 -7.94
CA TYR A 263 5.59 -9.46 -7.96
C TYR A 263 6.10 -9.88 -6.57
N SER A 264 5.49 -9.32 -5.54
CA SER A 264 5.77 -9.60 -4.14
C SER A 264 4.48 -9.82 -3.35
N LEU A 265 4.59 -10.43 -2.18
CA LEU A 265 3.50 -10.47 -1.22
C LEU A 265 3.30 -9.08 -0.60
N PRO A 266 2.05 -8.62 -0.38
CA PRO A 266 1.79 -7.34 0.25
C PRO A 266 2.33 -7.28 1.69
N VAL A 267 2.71 -6.07 2.14
CA VAL A 267 3.01 -5.76 3.53
C VAL A 267 1.99 -4.80 4.10
N PHE A 268 1.72 -4.87 5.40
CA PHE A 268 0.73 -4.01 6.03
C PHE A 268 1.06 -3.69 7.49
N ILE A 269 0.47 -2.59 7.97
CA ILE A 269 0.45 -2.17 9.39
C ILE A 269 -0.94 -1.67 9.76
N TYR A 270 -1.18 -1.51 11.06
CA TYR A 270 -2.33 -0.78 11.59
C TYR A 270 -1.85 0.44 12.39
N ILE A 271 -2.52 1.59 12.20
CA ILE A 271 -2.34 2.82 12.96
C ILE A 271 -3.51 2.97 13.95
N ARG A 272 -3.23 3.45 15.17
CA ARG A 272 -4.22 3.68 16.25
C ARG A 272 -4.26 5.13 16.65
#